data_69135bf04ad01c0422b48f6eb9a15ee9
#
_entry.id   69135bf04ad01c0422b48f6eb9a15ee9
#
_cell.length_a   1.000
_cell.length_b   1.000
_cell.length_c   1.000
_cell.angle_alpha   90.00
_cell.angle_beta   90.00
_cell.angle_gamma   90.00
#
_symmetry.space_group_name_H-M   'P 1'
#
loop_
_entity.id
_entity.type
_entity.pdbx_description
1 polymer ?
#
loop_
_entity_poly.entity_id
_entity_poly.type
_entity_poly.pdbx_seq_one_letter_code
_entity_poly.pdbx_strand_id
1 'polypeptide(L)'
;MERSPLFGPAPVRYSQKGMATGQSNNEAAGQGREAESGQRFVYLPLIAGWLVPGAGHFLLRKWGRGALLSASIVGMFAMGIAMQGMLFAGAHEILDVLGLAGDLGNGLLYVFAQLFGLGADQVRVTTADYGTRFIVVAGLLNVIAAVDAHNLRTGRKA
;
A
#
# COMPACT_ATOMS: atom_id res chain seq x y z
N MET A 1 -62.20 12.69 -61.60
CA MET A 1 -61.78 11.26 -61.41
C MET A 1 -60.65 11.28 -60.36
N GLU A 2 -61.09 11.05 -59.15
CA GLU A 2 -60.27 11.09 -57.95
C GLU A 2 -59.89 9.66 -57.57
N ARG A 3 -58.52 9.44 -57.50
CA ARG A 3 -57.98 8.14 -57.04
C ARG A 3 -57.55 8.28 -55.62
N SER A 4 -58.25 7.65 -54.71
CA SER A 4 -57.90 7.50 -53.32
C SER A 4 -56.54 6.75 -53.12
N PRO A 5 -55.70 7.20 -52.24
CA PRO A 5 -54.48 6.45 -51.90
C PRO A 5 -54.81 5.27 -50.98
N LEU A 6 -54.27 4.13 -51.36
CA LEU A 6 -54.34 2.85 -50.64
C LEU A 6 -53.67 2.96 -49.25
N PHE A 7 -54.46 2.56 -48.25
CA PHE A 7 -54.00 2.37 -46.88
C PHE A 7 -52.94 1.24 -46.84
N GLY A 8 -51.67 1.58 -46.63
CA GLY A 8 -50.61 0.63 -46.28
C GLY A 8 -50.70 0.26 -44.78
N PRO A 9 -50.42 -0.99 -44.41
CA PRO A 9 -50.45 -1.39 -43.01
C PRO A 9 -49.42 -0.62 -42.21
N ALA A 10 -49.79 -0.13 -41.04
CA ALA A 10 -48.94 0.61 -40.12
C ALA A 10 -47.72 -0.26 -39.66
N PRO A 11 -46.51 0.31 -39.54
CA PRO A 11 -45.37 -0.46 -39.06
C PRO A 11 -45.57 -0.90 -37.61
N VAL A 12 -45.47 -2.19 -37.39
CA VAL A 12 -45.52 -2.78 -36.06
C VAL A 12 -44.32 -2.31 -35.27
N ARG A 13 -44.53 -1.43 -34.31
CA ARG A 13 -43.51 -1.02 -33.33
C ARG A 13 -43.24 -2.20 -32.39
N TYR A 14 -42.22 -2.98 -32.67
CA TYR A 14 -41.70 -3.89 -31.67
C TYR A 14 -41.15 -3.07 -30.51
N SER A 15 -41.70 -3.33 -29.31
CA SER A 15 -41.27 -2.69 -28.08
C SER A 15 -39.82 -3.14 -27.76
N GLN A 16 -38.81 -2.29 -28.04
CA GLN A 16 -37.41 -2.50 -27.68
C GLN A 16 -37.15 -2.37 -26.17
N LYS A 17 -38.17 -2.24 -25.33
CA LYS A 17 -38.04 -1.97 -23.90
C LYS A 17 -37.48 -3.16 -23.10
N GLY A 18 -37.51 -4.37 -23.64
CA GLY A 18 -36.98 -5.56 -22.95
C GLY A 18 -35.48 -5.78 -23.10
N MET A 19 -34.85 -5.31 -24.18
CA MET A 19 -33.42 -5.48 -24.41
C MET A 19 -32.56 -4.42 -23.70
N ALA A 20 -33.08 -3.21 -23.52
CA ALA A 20 -32.34 -2.12 -22.87
C ALA A 20 -32.13 -2.36 -21.37
N THR A 21 -33.05 -3.05 -20.70
CA THR A 21 -32.97 -3.31 -19.25
C THR A 21 -31.92 -4.37 -18.90
N GLY A 22 -31.70 -5.35 -19.77
CA GLY A 22 -30.70 -6.40 -19.56
C GLY A 22 -29.26 -5.90 -19.78
N GLN A 23 -29.08 -5.00 -20.74
CA GLN A 23 -27.77 -4.42 -21.03
C GLN A 23 -27.31 -3.43 -19.94
N SER A 24 -28.23 -2.57 -19.47
CA SER A 24 -27.89 -1.61 -18.40
C SER A 24 -27.52 -2.29 -17.07
N ASN A 25 -28.14 -3.42 -16.76
CA ASN A 25 -27.80 -4.17 -15.53
C ASN A 25 -26.44 -4.89 -15.63
N ASN A 26 -26.07 -5.36 -16.82
CA ASN A 26 -24.78 -6.00 -17.03
C ASN A 26 -23.63 -4.97 -17.08
N GLU A 27 -23.87 -3.79 -17.63
CA GLU A 27 -22.91 -2.68 -17.64
C GLU A 27 -22.70 -2.11 -16.23
N ALA A 28 -23.76 -1.96 -15.44
CA ALA A 28 -23.65 -1.53 -14.05
C ALA A 28 -22.93 -2.56 -13.16
N ALA A 29 -23.16 -3.86 -13.38
CA ALA A 29 -22.46 -4.94 -12.67
C ALA A 29 -20.98 -5.05 -13.10
N GLY A 30 -20.67 -4.78 -14.37
CA GLY A 30 -19.30 -4.71 -14.89
C GLY A 30 -18.53 -3.54 -14.30
N GLN A 31 -19.11 -2.36 -14.30
CA GLN A 31 -18.49 -1.13 -13.75
C GLN A 31 -18.27 -1.22 -12.24
N GLY A 32 -19.15 -1.88 -11.49
CA GLY A 32 -18.97 -2.13 -10.07
C GLY A 32 -17.76 -3.03 -9.77
N ARG A 33 -17.58 -4.09 -10.56
CA ARG A 33 -16.45 -5.01 -10.40
C ARG A 33 -15.11 -4.40 -10.83
N GLU A 34 -15.11 -3.59 -11.86
CA GLU A 34 -13.90 -2.86 -12.31
C GLU A 34 -13.50 -1.77 -11.31
N ALA A 35 -14.48 -1.07 -10.71
CA ALA A 35 -14.22 -0.08 -9.67
C ALA A 35 -13.67 -0.73 -8.38
N GLU A 36 -14.20 -1.87 -7.95
CA GLU A 36 -13.70 -2.60 -6.79
C GLU A 36 -12.29 -3.17 -7.02
N SER A 37 -12.01 -3.72 -8.19
CA SER A 37 -10.68 -4.23 -8.51
C SER A 37 -9.66 -3.11 -8.61
N GLY A 38 -10.00 -1.98 -9.20
CA GLY A 38 -9.15 -0.79 -9.28
C GLY A 38 -8.79 -0.23 -7.90
N GLN A 39 -9.75 -0.24 -6.98
CA GLN A 39 -9.57 0.29 -5.63
C GLN A 39 -8.65 -0.60 -4.77
N ARG A 40 -8.72 -1.91 -4.90
CA ARG A 40 -7.81 -2.86 -4.22
C ARG A 40 -6.37 -2.69 -4.68
N PHE A 41 -6.13 -2.44 -5.96
CA PHE A 41 -4.79 -2.21 -6.50
C PHE A 41 -4.17 -0.86 -6.11
N VAL A 42 -4.97 0.11 -5.68
CA VAL A 42 -4.46 1.43 -5.24
C VAL A 42 -3.65 1.33 -3.94
N TYR A 43 -4.04 0.45 -3.02
CA TYR A 43 -3.33 0.25 -1.75
C TYR A 43 -2.15 -0.73 -1.82
N LEU A 44 -2.00 -1.44 -2.94
CA LEU A 44 -0.94 -2.43 -3.11
C LEU A 44 0.47 -1.85 -2.89
N PRO A 45 0.84 -0.68 -3.45
CA PRO A 45 2.15 -0.08 -3.22
C PRO A 45 2.37 0.35 -1.76
N LEU A 46 1.30 0.73 -1.06
CA LEU A 46 1.35 1.10 0.35
C LEU A 46 1.70 -0.12 1.20
N ILE A 47 0.95 -1.21 1.05
CA ILE A 47 1.14 -2.44 1.83
C ILE A 47 2.48 -3.08 1.49
N ALA A 48 2.81 -3.18 0.20
CA ALA A 48 4.08 -3.75 -0.23
C ALA A 48 5.28 -2.90 0.23
N GLY A 49 5.17 -1.57 0.17
CA GLY A 49 6.19 -0.65 0.63
C GLY A 49 6.39 -0.67 2.14
N TRP A 50 5.31 -0.87 2.91
CA TRP A 50 5.38 -1.05 4.36
C TRP A 50 6.01 -2.39 4.75
N LEU A 51 5.61 -3.47 4.07
CA LEU A 51 6.09 -4.83 4.37
C LEU A 51 7.57 -4.98 4.02
N VAL A 52 7.98 -4.52 2.83
CA VAL A 52 9.36 -4.58 2.35
C VAL A 52 9.83 -3.17 2.01
N PRO A 53 10.90 -2.67 2.68
CA PRO A 53 11.40 -1.32 2.43
C PRO A 53 11.67 -1.06 0.94
N GLY A 54 11.08 0.02 0.42
CA GLY A 54 11.24 0.41 -0.97
C GLY A 54 10.40 -0.36 -2.00
N ALA A 55 9.72 -1.47 -1.64
CA ALA A 55 8.94 -2.28 -2.58
C ALA A 55 7.83 -1.49 -3.29
N GLY A 56 7.19 -0.53 -2.61
CA GLY A 56 6.21 0.35 -3.23
C GLY A 56 6.75 1.12 -4.44
N HIS A 57 7.99 1.60 -4.37
CA HIS A 57 8.66 2.30 -5.47
C HIS A 57 9.11 1.36 -6.59
N PHE A 58 9.53 0.13 -6.25
CA PHE A 58 9.86 -0.90 -7.24
C PHE A 58 8.62 -1.31 -8.05
N LEU A 59 7.45 -1.45 -7.42
CA LEU A 59 6.18 -1.71 -8.11
C LEU A 59 5.80 -0.58 -9.09
N LEU A 60 6.16 0.67 -8.77
CA LEU A 60 5.95 1.83 -9.63
C LEU A 60 7.07 2.01 -10.68
N ARG A 61 7.98 1.04 -10.81
CA ARG A 61 9.15 1.07 -11.71
C ARG A 61 10.10 2.25 -11.49
N LYS A 62 10.05 2.88 -10.31
CA LYS A 62 10.96 3.95 -9.90
C LYS A 62 12.18 3.36 -9.19
N TRP A 63 12.96 2.57 -9.91
CA TRP A 63 14.07 1.74 -9.38
C TRP A 63 15.10 2.54 -8.59
N GLY A 64 15.51 3.72 -9.07
CA GLY A 64 16.49 4.55 -8.37
C GLY A 64 16.02 5.01 -6.99
N ARG A 65 14.78 5.50 -6.89
CA ARG A 65 14.19 5.92 -5.61
C ARG A 65 13.97 4.72 -4.69
N GLY A 66 13.45 3.61 -5.24
CA GLY A 66 13.25 2.38 -4.49
C GLY A 66 14.55 1.84 -3.89
N ALA A 67 15.62 1.77 -4.68
CA ALA A 67 16.93 1.28 -4.24
C ALA A 67 17.55 2.19 -3.18
N LEU A 68 17.48 3.51 -3.37
CA LEU A 68 18.05 4.48 -2.40
C LEU A 68 17.31 4.40 -1.06
N LEU A 69 15.98 4.40 -1.06
CA LEU A 69 15.17 4.31 0.14
C LEU A 69 15.38 2.96 0.84
N SER A 70 15.35 1.86 0.07
CA SER A 70 15.60 0.52 0.60
C SER A 70 16.98 0.41 1.25
N ALA A 71 18.03 0.87 0.58
CA ALA A 71 19.38 0.85 1.11
C ALA A 71 19.52 1.69 2.39
N SER A 72 18.89 2.87 2.43
CA SER A 72 18.92 3.73 3.61
C SER A 72 18.20 3.10 4.80
N ILE A 73 16.99 2.57 4.59
CA ILE A 73 16.18 1.96 5.66
C ILE A 73 16.86 0.71 6.20
N VAL A 74 17.26 -0.21 5.31
CA VAL A 74 17.93 -1.46 5.69
C VAL A 74 19.29 -1.16 6.34
N GLY A 75 20.05 -0.19 5.82
CA GLY A 75 21.33 0.22 6.39
C GLY A 75 21.19 0.79 7.80
N MET A 76 20.18 1.67 8.02
CA MET A 76 19.91 2.21 9.36
C MET A 76 19.44 1.13 10.33
N PHE A 77 18.57 0.23 9.88
CA PHE A 77 18.09 -0.89 10.69
C PHE A 77 19.24 -1.83 11.06
N ALA A 78 20.08 -2.22 10.10
CA ALA A 78 21.23 -3.07 10.33
C ALA A 78 22.25 -2.41 11.28
N MET A 79 22.51 -1.12 11.12
CA MET A 79 23.37 -0.35 12.03
C MET A 79 22.79 -0.32 13.44
N GLY A 80 21.45 -0.14 13.56
CA GLY A 80 20.76 -0.16 14.84
C GLY A 80 20.92 -1.50 15.57
N ILE A 81 20.73 -2.61 14.85
CA ILE A 81 20.97 -3.97 15.39
C ILE A 81 22.45 -4.19 15.75
N ALA A 82 23.38 -3.76 14.90
CA ALA A 82 24.83 -3.88 15.17
C ALA A 82 25.27 -3.10 16.42
N MET A 83 24.59 -2.01 16.74
CA MET A 83 24.80 -1.21 17.97
C MET A 83 24.06 -1.80 19.17
N GLN A 84 23.46 -3.00 19.05
CA GLN A 84 22.68 -3.67 20.10
C GLN A 84 21.44 -2.84 20.51
N GLY A 85 20.79 -2.15 19.58
CA GLY A 85 19.56 -1.44 19.79
C GLY A 85 18.45 -2.40 20.22
N MET A 86 17.61 -1.95 21.15
CA MET A 86 16.46 -2.71 21.63
C MET A 86 15.32 -2.65 20.63
N LEU A 87 14.65 -3.80 20.44
CA LEU A 87 13.37 -3.90 19.76
C LEU A 87 12.27 -3.96 20.81
N PHE A 88 11.26 -3.12 20.67
CA PHE A 88 10.16 -3.05 21.62
C PHE A 88 9.18 -4.22 21.38
N ALA A 89 9.04 -5.11 22.33
CA ALA A 89 8.08 -6.24 22.29
C ALA A 89 6.80 -5.96 23.07
N GLY A 90 6.73 -4.85 23.84
CA GLY A 90 5.57 -4.46 24.65
C GLY A 90 5.60 -2.97 24.97
N ALA A 91 4.43 -2.42 25.31
CA ALA A 91 4.25 -1.02 25.62
C ALA A 91 3.85 -0.87 27.09
N HIS A 92 4.76 -0.42 27.93
CA HIS A 92 4.50 -0.13 29.34
C HIS A 92 4.45 1.38 29.61
N GLU A 93 5.11 2.19 28.77
CA GLU A 93 5.14 3.64 28.84
C GLU A 93 4.83 4.27 27.47
N ILE A 94 4.54 5.58 27.44
CA ILE A 94 4.26 6.31 26.20
C ILE A 94 5.43 6.24 25.21
N LEU A 95 6.67 6.25 25.73
CA LEU A 95 7.86 6.15 24.90
C LEU A 95 8.01 4.75 24.27
N ASP A 96 7.60 3.70 24.99
CA ASP A 96 7.58 2.33 24.50
C ASP A 96 6.56 2.17 23.37
N VAL A 97 5.39 2.82 23.48
CA VAL A 97 4.37 2.85 22.40
C VAL A 97 4.93 3.48 21.12
N LEU A 98 5.66 4.58 21.28
CA LEU A 98 6.30 5.26 20.14
C LEU A 98 7.42 4.40 19.54
N GLY A 99 8.22 3.76 20.39
CA GLY A 99 9.24 2.79 19.97
C GLY A 99 8.64 1.63 19.21
N LEU A 100 7.60 1.00 19.76
CA LEU A 100 6.87 -0.10 19.11
C LEU A 100 6.24 0.33 17.77
N ALA A 101 5.69 1.53 17.69
CA ALA A 101 5.16 2.07 16.43
C ALA A 101 6.26 2.22 15.37
N GLY A 102 7.46 2.66 15.76
CA GLY A 102 8.63 2.71 14.90
C GLY A 102 9.07 1.31 14.45
N ASP A 103 9.13 0.37 15.38
CA ASP A 103 9.52 -1.02 15.10
C ASP A 103 8.51 -1.71 14.17
N LEU A 104 7.22 -1.56 14.40
CA LEU A 104 6.16 -2.04 13.50
C LEU A 104 6.24 -1.35 12.12
N GLY A 105 6.70 -0.10 12.07
CA GLY A 105 6.98 0.61 10.82
C GLY A 105 8.02 -0.07 9.96
N ASN A 106 8.95 -0.85 10.54
CA ASN A 106 9.94 -1.64 9.81
C ASN A 106 9.33 -2.87 9.09
N GLY A 107 8.05 -3.23 9.36
CA GLY A 107 7.36 -4.31 8.67
C GLY A 107 8.08 -5.65 8.80
N LEU A 108 8.45 -6.23 7.65
CA LEU A 108 9.10 -7.55 7.61
C LEU A 108 10.47 -7.59 8.30
N LEU A 109 11.23 -6.48 8.31
CA LEU A 109 12.51 -6.40 8.99
C LEU A 109 12.38 -6.61 10.50
N TYR A 110 11.31 -6.06 11.11
CA TYR A 110 11.01 -6.27 12.53
C TYR A 110 10.69 -7.75 12.81
N VAL A 111 9.81 -8.36 12.00
CA VAL A 111 9.46 -9.77 12.14
C VAL A 111 10.70 -10.66 12.00
N PHE A 112 11.55 -10.37 11.02
CA PHE A 112 12.81 -11.09 10.80
C PHE A 112 13.74 -10.97 12.00
N ALA A 113 13.94 -9.76 12.53
CA ALA A 113 14.78 -9.54 13.69
C ALA A 113 14.27 -10.30 14.93
N GLN A 114 12.96 -10.32 15.15
CA GLN A 114 12.34 -11.08 16.25
C GLN A 114 12.52 -12.59 16.09
N LEU A 115 12.36 -13.13 14.88
CA LEU A 115 12.53 -14.55 14.60
C LEU A 115 13.97 -15.03 14.83
N PHE A 116 14.94 -14.18 14.56
CA PHE A 116 16.36 -14.48 14.75
C PHE A 116 16.90 -14.05 16.12
N GLY A 117 16.02 -13.52 17.00
CA GLY A 117 16.41 -13.06 18.34
C GLY A 117 17.36 -11.88 18.33
N LEU A 118 17.38 -11.10 17.23
CA LEU A 118 18.24 -9.93 17.12
C LEU A 118 17.69 -8.81 18.01
N GLY A 119 18.56 -8.21 18.85
CA GLY A 119 18.16 -7.15 19.77
C GLY A 119 17.52 -7.66 21.08
N ALA A 120 17.54 -8.97 21.34
CA ALA A 120 17.04 -9.58 22.59
C ALA A 120 18.05 -9.50 23.76
N ASP A 121 19.34 -9.45 23.46
CA ASP A 121 20.38 -9.38 24.48
C ASP A 121 20.56 -7.94 24.98
N GLN A 122 19.93 -7.65 26.10
CA GLN A 122 20.07 -6.36 26.79
C GLN A 122 21.40 -6.26 27.52
N VAL A 123 22.51 -6.26 26.80
CA VAL A 123 23.75 -5.77 27.35
C VAL A 123 23.65 -4.24 27.32
N ARG A 124 23.62 -3.61 28.49
CA ARG A 124 23.62 -2.15 28.63
C ARG A 124 24.95 -1.58 28.14
N VAL A 125 25.07 -1.48 26.83
CA VAL A 125 26.18 -0.79 26.18
C VAL A 125 25.73 0.64 25.94
N THR A 126 26.57 1.62 26.18
CA THR A 126 26.28 3.06 25.96
C THR A 126 25.80 3.37 24.54
N THR A 127 26.12 2.50 23.58
CA THR A 127 25.70 2.64 22.17
C THR A 127 24.29 2.09 21.88
N ALA A 128 23.70 1.28 22.76
CA ALA A 128 22.40 0.65 22.55
C ALA A 128 21.27 1.68 22.39
N ASP A 129 21.32 2.78 23.13
CA ASP A 129 20.35 3.88 23.02
C ASP A 129 20.36 4.51 21.62
N TYR A 130 21.56 4.68 21.04
CA TYR A 130 21.67 5.15 19.65
C TYR A 130 21.15 4.10 18.66
N GLY A 131 21.47 2.82 18.88
CA GLY A 131 20.97 1.71 18.06
C GLY A 131 19.45 1.67 18.02
N THR A 132 18.80 1.78 19.18
CA THR A 132 17.35 1.85 19.29
C THR A 132 16.75 3.00 18.46
N ARG A 133 17.36 4.18 18.54
CA ARG A 133 16.91 5.35 17.76
C ARG A 133 17.08 5.12 16.26
N PHE A 134 18.14 4.48 15.81
CA PHE A 134 18.32 4.13 14.41
C PHE A 134 17.24 3.20 13.91
N ILE A 135 16.85 2.18 14.70
CA ILE A 135 15.78 1.25 14.37
C ILE A 135 14.43 1.97 14.23
N VAL A 136 14.06 2.80 15.22
CA VAL A 136 12.83 3.57 15.22
C VAL A 136 12.76 4.53 14.03
N VAL A 137 13.84 5.24 13.74
CA VAL A 137 13.91 6.17 12.60
C VAL A 137 13.81 5.41 11.27
N ALA A 138 14.44 4.23 11.16
CA ALA A 138 14.32 3.37 9.98
C ALA A 138 12.85 2.98 9.72
N GLY A 139 12.11 2.59 10.77
CA GLY A 139 10.70 2.25 10.66
C GLY A 139 9.82 3.43 10.26
N LEU A 140 10.03 4.59 10.86
CA LEU A 140 9.31 5.82 10.47
C LEU A 140 9.58 6.19 9.01
N LEU A 141 10.85 6.08 8.58
CA LEU A 141 11.24 6.34 7.20
C LEU A 141 10.57 5.35 6.24
N ASN A 142 10.44 4.07 6.63
CA ASN A 142 9.74 3.07 5.85
C ASN A 142 8.25 3.40 5.67
N VAL A 143 7.57 3.84 6.73
CA VAL A 143 6.18 4.29 6.67
C VAL A 143 6.04 5.50 5.72
N ILE A 144 6.93 6.48 5.84
CA ILE A 144 6.93 7.66 4.96
C ILE A 144 7.15 7.24 3.50
N ALA A 145 8.09 6.33 3.23
CA ALA A 145 8.36 5.80 1.90
C ALA A 145 7.14 5.05 1.32
N ALA A 146 6.43 4.27 2.14
CA ALA A 146 5.21 3.57 1.74
C ALA A 146 4.08 4.55 1.37
N VAL A 147 3.88 5.58 2.18
CA VAL A 147 2.91 6.66 1.91
C VAL A 147 3.29 7.45 0.67
N ASP A 148 4.57 7.75 0.46
CA ASP A 148 5.05 8.44 -0.75
C ASP A 148 4.78 7.60 -2.02
N ALA A 149 5.04 6.30 -1.98
CA ALA A 149 4.71 5.39 -3.07
C ALA A 149 3.20 5.37 -3.38
N HIS A 150 2.35 5.39 -2.34
CA HIS A 150 0.90 5.47 -2.50
C HIS A 150 0.47 6.80 -3.16
N ASN A 151 1.02 7.93 -2.71
CA ASN A 151 0.72 9.24 -3.27
C ASN A 151 1.17 9.38 -4.73
N LEU A 152 2.30 8.76 -5.10
CA LEU A 152 2.75 8.66 -6.48
C LEU A 152 1.79 7.84 -7.35
N ARG A 153 1.24 6.75 -6.81
CA ARG A 153 0.26 5.92 -7.50
C ARG A 153 -1.06 6.64 -7.74
N THR A 154 -1.53 7.41 -6.75
CA THR A 154 -2.80 8.15 -6.82
C THR A 154 -2.71 9.47 -7.59
N GLY A 155 -1.53 9.82 -8.12
CA GLY A 155 -1.32 11.07 -8.88
C GLY A 155 -1.36 12.35 -8.02
N ARG A 156 -1.30 12.22 -6.68
CA ARG A 156 -1.26 13.39 -5.78
C ARG A 156 0.10 14.10 -5.79
N LYS A 157 1.13 13.43 -6.30
CA LYS A 157 2.46 14.00 -6.57
C LYS A 157 2.87 13.64 -7.98
N ALA A 158 3.09 14.62 -8.80
CA ALA A 158 3.70 14.48 -10.12
C ALA A 158 5.23 14.35 -9.99
#